data_d40a320cd9c8f7ba253b92d2ccbf6f51
#
_entry.id   d40a320cd9c8f7ba253b92d2ccbf6f51
#
_cell.length_a   1.000
_cell.length_b   1.000
_cell.length_c   1.000
_cell.angle_alpha   90.00
_cell.angle_beta   90.00
_cell.angle_gamma   90.00
#
_symmetry.space_group_name_H-M   'P 1'
#
loop_
_entity.id
_entity.type
_entity.pdbx_description
1 polymer ?
#
loop_
_entity_poly.entity_id
_entity_poly.type
_entity_poly.pdbx_seq_one_letter_code
_entity_poly.pdbx_strand_id
1 'polypeptide(L)'
;MALNIIRPEIESFTSYDLDAVAGLQPDGWPDIFPSIEYYCKSDFCFPLKATLARKVVGIGTAIIYGYTAWLAHIIVSPDHRNAGIGSAITKALIDLSQRNSCRSLLLIATTLGEPVYKKFGFEVETKYLFFNHGISLSPEVSPEICRHLPKHR
;
A
#
# COMPACT_ATOMS: atom_id res chain seq x y z
N MET A 1 16.55 23.01 -19.12
CA MET A 1 15.77 21.79 -19.46
C MET A 1 14.87 21.45 -18.30
N ALA A 2 13.58 21.54 -18.48
CA ALA A 2 12.65 21.05 -17.49
C ALA A 2 12.77 19.51 -17.47
N LEU A 3 13.18 18.93 -16.34
CA LEU A 3 13.04 17.52 -16.09
C LEU A 3 11.54 17.23 -16.19
N ASN A 4 11.16 16.48 -17.20
CA ASN A 4 9.80 16.00 -17.38
C ASN A 4 9.57 15.01 -16.24
N ILE A 5 9.07 15.49 -15.08
CA ILE A 5 8.69 14.65 -13.95
C ILE A 5 7.47 13.89 -14.43
N ILE A 6 7.69 12.68 -14.92
CA ILE A 6 6.62 11.77 -15.30
C ILE A 6 5.92 11.40 -14.00
N ARG A 7 4.75 12.00 -13.77
CA ARG A 7 3.92 11.68 -12.59
C ARG A 7 3.09 10.43 -12.91
N PRO A 8 2.97 9.49 -11.97
CA PRO A 8 2.09 8.36 -12.16
C PRO A 8 0.62 8.84 -12.15
N GLU A 9 -0.19 8.25 -13.00
CA GLU A 9 -1.63 8.36 -12.91
C GLU A 9 -2.15 7.36 -11.87
N ILE A 10 -3.00 7.83 -10.96
CA ILE A 10 -3.60 6.98 -9.93
C ILE A 10 -5.06 6.76 -10.26
N GLU A 11 -5.41 5.50 -10.43
CA GLU A 11 -6.74 5.06 -10.84
C GLU A 11 -7.21 3.85 -10.04
N SER A 12 -8.49 3.53 -10.11
CA SER A 12 -9.01 2.29 -9.54
C SER A 12 -8.38 1.08 -10.21
N PHE A 13 -7.93 0.13 -9.40
CA PHE A 13 -7.53 -1.19 -9.87
C PHE A 13 -8.76 -2.08 -9.98
N THR A 14 -8.92 -2.76 -11.10
CA THR A 14 -10.09 -3.61 -11.38
C THR A 14 -9.67 -5.03 -11.74
N SER A 15 -10.64 -5.94 -11.87
CA SER A 15 -10.38 -7.30 -12.31
C SER A 15 -9.71 -7.40 -13.69
N TYR A 16 -9.84 -6.37 -14.53
CA TYR A 16 -9.15 -6.29 -15.84
C TYR A 16 -7.64 -6.04 -15.71
N ASP A 17 -7.19 -5.60 -14.53
CA ASP A 17 -5.78 -5.29 -14.27
C ASP A 17 -5.01 -6.46 -13.61
N LEU A 18 -5.68 -7.58 -13.33
CA LEU A 18 -5.11 -8.70 -12.55
C LEU A 18 -3.85 -9.30 -13.18
N ASP A 19 -3.73 -9.26 -14.50
CA ASP A 19 -2.52 -9.75 -15.21
C ASP A 19 -1.26 -8.97 -14.80
N ALA A 20 -1.40 -7.74 -14.33
CA ALA A 20 -0.27 -6.93 -13.87
C ALA A 20 0.29 -7.36 -12.51
N VAL A 21 -0.47 -8.12 -11.71
CA VAL A 21 -0.09 -8.51 -10.34
C VAL A 21 1.19 -9.32 -10.30
N ALA A 22 1.40 -10.22 -11.27
CA ALA A 22 2.60 -11.03 -11.34
C ALA A 22 3.90 -10.20 -11.42
N GLY A 23 3.87 -9.06 -12.13
CA GLY A 23 4.99 -8.13 -12.23
C GLY A 23 5.22 -7.27 -10.98
N LEU A 24 4.31 -7.33 -10.01
CA LEU A 24 4.36 -6.57 -8.77
C LEU A 24 4.64 -7.44 -7.54
N GLN A 25 4.66 -8.77 -7.71
CA GLN A 25 4.90 -9.72 -6.62
C GLN A 25 6.25 -9.43 -5.94
N PRO A 26 6.28 -9.06 -4.64
CA PRO A 26 7.54 -8.84 -3.95
C PRO A 26 8.25 -10.17 -3.66
N ASP A 27 9.58 -10.14 -3.75
CA ASP A 27 10.40 -11.29 -3.41
C ASP A 27 10.21 -11.67 -1.92
N GLY A 28 10.06 -12.96 -1.68
CA GLY A 28 9.91 -13.51 -0.33
C GLY A 28 8.54 -13.31 0.33
N TRP A 29 7.61 -12.65 -0.36
CA TRP A 29 6.23 -12.53 0.13
C TRP A 29 5.39 -13.74 -0.30
N PRO A 30 4.36 -14.10 0.50
CA PRO A 30 3.31 -14.99 0.02
C PRO A 30 2.68 -14.45 -1.26
N ASP A 31 2.10 -15.34 -2.07
CA ASP A 31 1.39 -14.94 -3.28
C ASP A 31 0.31 -13.89 -2.97
N ILE A 32 0.46 -12.71 -3.57
CA ILE A 32 -0.45 -11.58 -3.36
C ILE A 32 -1.70 -11.66 -4.25
N PHE A 33 -1.68 -12.48 -5.31
CA PHE A 33 -2.76 -12.54 -6.29
C PHE A 33 -4.14 -12.82 -5.66
N PRO A 34 -4.30 -13.81 -4.76
CA PRO A 34 -5.60 -14.08 -4.15
C PRO A 34 -6.16 -12.90 -3.35
N SER A 35 -5.28 -12.13 -2.68
CA SER A 35 -5.67 -10.95 -1.93
C SER A 35 -6.15 -9.83 -2.86
N ILE A 36 -5.40 -9.57 -3.93
CA ILE A 36 -5.74 -8.51 -4.89
C ILE A 36 -7.04 -8.86 -5.64
N GLU A 37 -7.21 -10.11 -6.05
CA GLU A 37 -8.45 -10.60 -6.66
C GLU A 37 -9.64 -10.41 -5.72
N TYR A 38 -9.49 -10.73 -4.44
CA TYR A 38 -10.51 -10.51 -3.41
C TYR A 38 -10.88 -9.04 -3.28
N TYR A 39 -9.88 -8.15 -3.27
CA TYR A 39 -10.12 -6.70 -3.18
C TYR A 39 -10.95 -6.17 -4.35
N CYS A 40 -10.76 -6.69 -5.55
CA CYS A 40 -11.54 -6.29 -6.72
C CYS A 40 -13.02 -6.68 -6.63
N LYS A 41 -13.35 -7.67 -5.80
CA LYS A 41 -14.71 -8.22 -5.67
C LYS A 41 -15.45 -7.73 -4.42
N SER A 42 -14.77 -7.00 -3.53
CA SER A 42 -15.30 -6.61 -2.23
C SER A 42 -15.78 -5.17 -2.19
N ASP A 43 -16.97 -4.93 -1.68
CA ASP A 43 -17.61 -3.61 -1.62
C ASP A 43 -16.93 -2.65 -0.61
N PHE A 44 -16.15 -3.18 0.32
CA PHE A 44 -15.41 -2.42 1.33
C PHE A 44 -13.90 -2.31 1.06
N CYS A 45 -13.43 -2.83 -0.08
CA CYS A 45 -12.06 -2.75 -0.53
C CYS A 45 -11.95 -1.80 -1.72
N PHE A 46 -10.98 -0.90 -1.69
CA PHE A 46 -10.76 0.12 -2.70
C PHE A 46 -9.33 0.02 -3.24
N PRO A 47 -9.07 -0.94 -4.13
CA PRO A 47 -7.74 -1.07 -4.72
C PRO A 47 -7.49 0.03 -5.74
N LEU A 48 -6.28 0.60 -5.69
CA LEU A 48 -5.77 1.61 -6.62
C LEU A 48 -4.54 1.08 -7.34
N LYS A 49 -4.32 1.57 -8.55
CA LYS A 49 -3.10 1.35 -9.34
C LYS A 49 -2.42 2.67 -9.64
N ALA A 50 -1.10 2.62 -9.76
CA ALA A 50 -0.30 3.67 -10.34
C ALA A 50 0.18 3.22 -11.72
N THR A 51 -0.05 4.04 -12.75
CA THR A 51 0.36 3.76 -14.12
C THR A 51 1.37 4.79 -14.63
N LEU A 52 2.36 4.29 -15.34
CA LEU A 52 3.31 5.09 -16.12
C LEU A 52 3.33 4.53 -17.54
N ALA A 53 3.16 5.39 -18.55
CA ALA A 53 3.14 4.98 -19.95
C ALA A 53 2.22 3.75 -20.20
N ARG A 54 1.03 3.75 -19.61
CA ARG A 54 0.02 2.67 -19.66
C ARG A 54 0.42 1.35 -18.99
N LYS A 55 1.55 1.32 -18.29
CA LYS A 55 1.98 0.15 -17.52
C LYS A 55 1.65 0.35 -16.05
N VAL A 56 1.07 -0.65 -15.40
CA VAL A 56 0.88 -0.67 -13.95
C VAL A 56 2.24 -0.86 -13.30
N VAL A 57 2.66 0.12 -12.49
CA VAL A 57 3.96 0.13 -11.82
C VAL A 57 3.85 0.11 -10.30
N GLY A 58 2.63 0.18 -9.78
CA GLY A 58 2.38 0.07 -8.35
C GLY A 58 0.90 -0.13 -8.06
N ILE A 59 0.62 -0.65 -6.88
CA ILE A 59 -0.73 -0.88 -6.34
C ILE A 59 -0.79 -0.48 -4.88
N GLY A 60 -1.99 -0.32 -4.37
CA GLY A 60 -2.29 -0.18 -2.96
C GLY A 60 -3.80 -0.26 -2.74
N THR A 61 -4.22 -0.67 -1.54
CA THR A 61 -5.65 -0.85 -1.25
C THR A 61 -6.01 -0.21 0.07
N ALA A 62 -7.15 0.46 0.14
CA ALA A 62 -7.81 0.84 1.37
C ALA A 62 -8.93 -0.16 1.66
N ILE A 63 -8.89 -0.80 2.82
CA ILE A 63 -9.93 -1.69 3.34
C ILE A 63 -10.66 -0.91 4.43
N ILE A 64 -11.95 -0.60 4.21
CA ILE A 64 -12.69 0.32 5.06
C ILE A 64 -13.71 -0.43 5.90
N TYR A 65 -13.60 -0.27 7.22
CA TYR A 65 -14.55 -0.78 8.21
C TYR A 65 -15.05 0.37 9.08
N GLY A 66 -16.26 0.80 8.83
CA GLY A 66 -16.85 1.93 9.55
C GLY A 66 -15.99 3.18 9.41
N TYR A 67 -15.39 3.66 10.49
CA TYR A 67 -14.54 4.87 10.51
C TYR A 67 -13.05 4.56 10.48
N THR A 68 -12.66 3.33 10.20
CA THR A 68 -11.27 2.88 10.15
C THR A 68 -10.94 2.35 8.77
N ALA A 69 -9.81 2.78 8.22
CA ALA A 69 -9.24 2.20 7.01
C ALA A 69 -7.93 1.46 7.34
N TRP A 70 -7.79 0.27 6.79
CA TRP A 70 -6.55 -0.48 6.76
C TRP A 70 -5.92 -0.32 5.38
N LEU A 71 -4.72 0.24 5.30
CA LEU A 71 -3.99 0.38 4.05
C LEU A 71 -3.12 -0.86 3.85
N ALA A 72 -3.37 -1.57 2.76
CA ALA A 72 -2.75 -2.86 2.48
C ALA A 72 -2.10 -2.91 1.10
N HIS A 73 -1.11 -3.79 0.95
CA HIS A 73 -0.45 -4.11 -0.31
C HIS A 73 0.00 -2.86 -1.09
N ILE A 74 0.59 -1.88 -0.39
CA ILE A 74 1.23 -0.75 -1.06
C ILE A 74 2.57 -1.24 -1.61
N ILE A 75 2.59 -1.52 -2.90
CA ILE A 75 3.71 -2.16 -3.61
C ILE A 75 4.06 -1.33 -4.83
N VAL A 76 5.34 -1.08 -5.03
CA VAL A 76 5.88 -0.44 -6.23
C VAL A 76 6.86 -1.39 -6.89
N SER A 77 6.74 -1.55 -8.20
CA SER A 77 7.67 -2.33 -9.02
C SER A 77 9.11 -1.93 -8.72
N PRO A 78 10.05 -2.88 -8.54
CA PRO A 78 11.44 -2.58 -8.19
C PRO A 78 12.10 -1.53 -9.10
N ASP A 79 11.85 -1.62 -10.40
CA ASP A 79 12.43 -0.72 -11.41
C ASP A 79 11.92 0.73 -11.32
N HIS A 80 10.84 0.96 -10.55
CA HIS A 80 10.17 2.26 -10.44
C HIS A 80 10.18 2.81 -9.01
N ARG A 81 10.96 2.21 -8.11
CA ARG A 81 11.13 2.69 -6.73
C ARG A 81 11.92 4.00 -6.70
N ASN A 82 11.82 4.70 -5.56
CA ASN A 82 12.49 6.00 -5.33
C ASN A 82 12.08 7.12 -6.31
N ALA A 83 10.99 6.94 -7.06
CA ALA A 83 10.42 7.92 -7.99
C ALA A 83 9.14 8.59 -7.44
N GLY A 84 8.85 8.46 -6.14
CA GLY A 84 7.68 9.07 -5.50
C GLY A 84 6.36 8.32 -5.72
N ILE A 85 6.36 7.16 -6.40
CA ILE A 85 5.14 6.40 -6.73
C ILE A 85 4.46 5.88 -5.46
N GLY A 86 5.21 5.32 -4.52
CA GLY A 86 4.69 4.86 -3.24
C GLY A 86 4.04 6.00 -2.44
N SER A 87 4.63 7.20 -2.48
CA SER A 87 4.05 8.39 -1.86
C SER A 87 2.74 8.81 -2.55
N ALA A 88 2.69 8.76 -3.89
CA ALA A 88 1.48 9.10 -4.65
C ALA A 88 0.32 8.13 -4.34
N ILE A 89 0.59 6.83 -4.30
CA ILE A 89 -0.40 5.81 -3.92
C ILE A 89 -0.87 6.03 -2.48
N THR A 90 0.07 6.21 -1.53
CA THR A 90 -0.26 6.43 -0.12
C THR A 90 -1.14 7.66 0.06
N LYS A 91 -0.79 8.78 -0.59
CA LYS A 91 -1.62 9.99 -0.55
C LYS A 91 -3.02 9.74 -1.08
N ALA A 92 -3.15 9.08 -2.22
CA ALA A 92 -4.44 8.77 -2.83
C ALA A 92 -5.31 7.88 -1.92
N LEU A 93 -4.71 6.89 -1.24
CA LEU A 93 -5.42 6.04 -0.28
C LEU A 93 -5.87 6.82 0.96
N ILE A 94 -5.04 7.75 1.47
CA ILE A 94 -5.41 8.65 2.58
C ILE A 94 -6.61 9.52 2.16
N ASP A 95 -6.51 10.19 1.01
CA ASP A 95 -7.58 11.06 0.49
C ASP A 95 -8.89 10.28 0.28
N LEU A 96 -8.80 9.06 -0.26
CA LEU A 96 -9.95 8.17 -0.44
C LEU A 96 -10.57 7.78 0.91
N SER A 97 -9.76 7.40 1.88
CA SER A 97 -10.21 7.03 3.21
C SER A 97 -10.91 8.20 3.92
N GLN A 98 -10.35 9.41 3.80
CA GLN A 98 -10.96 10.63 4.38
C GLN A 98 -12.30 10.97 3.72
N ARG A 99 -12.42 10.83 2.40
CA ARG A 99 -13.70 10.98 1.68
C ARG A 99 -14.76 9.97 2.12
N ASN A 100 -14.34 8.80 2.59
CA ASN A 100 -15.21 7.79 3.18
C ASN A 100 -15.39 7.96 4.71
N SER A 101 -15.10 9.13 5.24
CA SER A 101 -15.29 9.49 6.65
C SER A 101 -14.45 8.66 7.64
N CYS A 102 -13.35 8.06 7.18
CA CYS A 102 -12.44 7.36 8.08
C CYS A 102 -11.73 8.35 9.00
N ARG A 103 -11.66 8.00 10.27
CA ARG A 103 -11.02 8.79 11.34
C ARG A 103 -9.71 8.18 11.79
N SER A 104 -9.48 6.92 11.47
CA SER A 104 -8.26 6.20 11.82
C SER A 104 -7.77 5.42 10.60
N LEU A 105 -6.49 5.51 10.31
CA LEU A 105 -5.83 4.76 9.27
C LEU A 105 -4.72 3.93 9.89
N LEU A 106 -4.69 2.65 9.52
CA LEU A 106 -3.73 1.68 10.00
C LEU A 106 -3.01 1.04 8.82
N LEU A 107 -1.77 0.68 9.00
CA LEU A 107 -1.01 -0.14 8.05
C LEU A 107 0.10 -0.91 8.76
N ILE A 108 0.59 -1.95 8.11
CA ILE A 108 1.84 -2.62 8.48
C ILE A 108 2.95 -2.06 7.58
N ALA A 109 3.95 -1.46 8.18
CA ALA A 109 5.09 -0.91 7.46
C ALA A 109 6.24 -1.92 7.43
N THR A 110 6.75 -2.17 6.24
CA THR A 110 8.08 -2.78 6.08
C THR A 110 9.16 -1.71 6.29
N THR A 111 10.40 -2.10 6.56
CA THR A 111 11.53 -1.18 6.67
C THR A 111 11.66 -0.27 5.44
N LEU A 112 11.35 -0.77 4.26
CA LEU A 112 11.38 0.00 3.01
C LEU A 112 10.24 1.03 2.94
N GLY A 113 9.05 0.72 3.42
CA GLY A 113 7.87 1.58 3.35
C GLY A 113 7.78 2.60 4.47
N GLU A 114 8.36 2.32 5.63
CA GLU A 114 8.25 3.17 6.83
C GLU A 114 8.59 4.65 6.59
N PRO A 115 9.68 5.03 5.87
CA PRO A 115 9.99 6.44 5.60
C PRO A 115 8.91 7.16 4.81
N VAL A 116 8.21 6.47 3.91
CA VAL A 116 7.09 7.03 3.14
C VAL A 116 5.93 7.37 4.06
N TYR A 117 5.54 6.45 4.93
CA TYR A 117 4.38 6.62 5.81
C TYR A 117 4.61 7.69 6.87
N LYS A 118 5.82 7.78 7.43
CA LYS A 118 6.19 8.87 8.36
C LYS A 118 6.02 10.26 7.78
N LYS A 119 6.28 10.45 6.49
CA LYS A 119 6.06 11.74 5.80
C LYS A 119 4.59 12.16 5.80
N PHE A 120 3.67 11.20 5.86
CA PHE A 120 2.23 11.46 5.94
C PHE A 120 1.69 11.49 7.37
N GLY A 121 2.55 11.47 8.38
CA GLY A 121 2.16 11.58 9.78
C GLY A 121 1.72 10.26 10.40
N PHE A 122 2.08 9.12 9.82
CA PHE A 122 1.92 7.83 10.49
C PHE A 122 2.96 7.71 11.61
N GLU A 123 2.50 7.22 12.76
CA GLU A 123 3.34 6.94 13.91
C GLU A 123 3.34 5.44 14.20
N VAL A 124 4.48 4.93 14.66
CA VAL A 124 4.61 3.53 15.07
C VAL A 124 3.81 3.32 16.35
N GLU A 125 2.86 2.40 16.33
CA GLU A 125 2.04 2.07 17.49
C GLU A 125 2.55 0.81 18.18
N THR A 126 2.96 -0.20 17.41
CA THR A 126 3.49 -1.47 17.92
C THR A 126 4.28 -2.21 16.85
N LYS A 127 5.01 -3.23 17.25
CA LYS A 127 5.70 -4.15 16.35
C LYS A 127 4.83 -5.38 16.10
N TYR A 128 4.79 -5.82 14.87
CA TYR A 128 4.08 -7.02 14.46
C TYR A 128 5.03 -8.21 14.43
N LEU A 129 4.64 -9.33 15.05
CA LEU A 129 5.43 -10.55 15.06
C LEU A 129 4.88 -11.52 14.00
N PHE A 130 5.74 -11.95 13.09
CA PHE A 130 5.44 -13.07 12.19
C PHE A 130 5.81 -14.39 12.86
N PHE A 131 4.87 -15.32 12.87
CA PHE A 131 5.11 -16.69 13.28
C PHE A 131 5.16 -17.57 12.02
N ASN A 132 6.34 -18.06 11.67
CA ASN A 132 6.50 -19.06 10.63
C ASN A 132 6.42 -20.46 11.24
N HIS A 133 5.60 -21.30 10.66
CA HIS A 133 5.51 -22.72 10.99
C HIS A 133 6.66 -23.49 10.33
N GLY A 134 7.86 -23.46 10.88
CA GLY A 134 8.97 -24.26 10.36
C GLY A 134 10.32 -23.59 10.49
N ILE A 135 11.11 -24.16 11.38
CA ILE A 135 12.57 -24.33 11.33
C ILE A 135 13.35 -23.25 10.55
N SER A 136 13.58 -22.13 11.16
CA SER A 136 14.82 -21.37 11.21
C SER A 136 14.59 -20.04 11.91
N LEU A 137 15.22 -19.88 13.05
CA LEU A 137 15.23 -18.66 13.82
C LEU A 137 16.25 -17.69 13.20
N SER A 138 15.89 -17.03 12.12
CA SER A 138 16.52 -15.77 11.77
C SER A 138 15.65 -14.66 12.34
N PRO A 139 16.20 -13.70 13.08
CA PRO A 139 15.46 -12.53 13.50
C PRO A 139 15.23 -11.65 12.25
N GLU A 140 14.21 -11.96 11.50
CA GLU A 140 13.72 -11.05 10.48
C GLU A 140 13.19 -9.81 11.18
N VAL A 141 13.50 -8.64 10.62
CA VAL A 141 13.04 -7.36 11.12
C VAL A 141 11.51 -7.40 11.14
N SER A 142 10.94 -7.37 12.33
CA SER A 142 9.48 -7.41 12.49
C SER A 142 8.88 -6.15 11.89
N PRO A 143 7.89 -6.27 10.98
CA PRO A 143 7.21 -5.11 10.46
C PRO A 143 6.44 -4.38 11.57
N GLU A 144 6.25 -3.09 11.39
CA GLU A 144 5.63 -2.23 12.39
C GLU A 144 4.20 -1.90 11.99
N ILE A 145 3.27 -1.90 12.96
CA ILE A 145 1.94 -1.37 12.78
C ILE A 145 2.01 0.14 12.98
N CYS A 146 1.60 0.87 11.96
CA CYS A 146 1.56 2.32 11.97
C CYS A 146 0.13 2.83 11.93
N ARG A 147 -0.15 3.86 12.72
CA ARG A 147 -1.45 4.52 12.77
C ARG A 147 -1.32 5.99 12.38
N HIS A 148 -2.29 6.45 11.64
CA HIS A 148 -2.51 7.87 11.36
C HIS A 148 -3.85 8.31 11.96
N LEU A 149 -3.80 9.30 12.83
CA LEU A 149 -4.97 9.97 13.38
C LEU A 149 -5.05 11.37 12.76
N PRO A 150 -6.19 11.79 12.16
CA PRO A 150 -6.34 13.14 11.67
C PRO A 150 -6.16 14.12 12.84
N LYS A 151 -5.35 15.14 12.63
CA LYS A 151 -5.26 16.23 13.60
C LYS A 151 -6.62 16.94 13.62
N HIS A 152 -7.28 16.93 14.75
CA HIS A 152 -8.47 17.74 14.97
C HIS A 152 -8.08 19.21 14.76
N ARG A 153 -8.77 19.89 13.84
CA ARG A 153 -8.75 21.34 13.75
C ARG A 153 -9.69 21.92 14.79
#